data_e135b88f6574114365403d4858438022
#
_entry.id   e135b88f6574114365403d4858438022
#
_cell.length_a   1.000
_cell.length_b   1.000
_cell.length_c   1.000
_cell.angle_alpha   90.00
_cell.angle_beta   90.00
_cell.angle_gamma   90.00
#
_symmetry.space_group_name_H-M   'P 1'
#
loop_
_entity.id
_entity.type
_entity.pdbx_description
1 polymer ?
#
loop_
_entity_poly.entity_id
_entity_poly.type
_entity_poly.pdbx_seq_one_letter_code
_entity_poly.pdbx_strand_id
1 'polypeptide(L)'
;MSALFFAKSSISVKGGGTPPTRYNGVWSIESVLILPVTGVPKLTSNGQPSKPRVLVVDDERVIADTLAIILNQNGFDASAVYTGTAAVDRARETKPDLIISDVIMPDMNGIEAAIRIRQALPGCKILLFSGQAATADLLEKARAQGHEFEILAKPVHPQDLLAKLRN
;
A
#
# COMPACT_ATOMS: atom_id res chain seq x y z
N MET A 1 -0.89 -35.78 -20.52
CA MET A 1 0.58 -35.64 -20.42
C MET A 1 0.85 -34.15 -20.12
N SER A 2 1.02 -33.80 -18.86
CA SER A 2 1.27 -32.41 -18.43
C SER A 2 2.74 -32.26 -18.11
N ALA A 3 3.44 -31.42 -18.87
CA ALA A 3 4.82 -31.09 -18.64
C ALA A 3 4.90 -30.01 -17.56
N LEU A 4 5.44 -30.34 -16.39
CA LEU A 4 5.84 -29.38 -15.37
C LEU A 4 7.12 -28.67 -15.83
N PHE A 5 7.03 -27.39 -16.09
CA PHE A 5 8.19 -26.53 -16.33
C PHE A 5 8.77 -26.11 -14.97
N PHE A 6 9.93 -26.67 -14.64
CA PHE A 6 10.71 -26.24 -13.47
C PHE A 6 11.55 -25.01 -13.87
N ALA A 7 11.20 -23.85 -13.35
CA ALA A 7 12.05 -22.66 -13.42
C ALA A 7 13.22 -22.84 -12.42
N LYS A 8 14.44 -22.91 -12.93
CA LYS A 8 15.67 -22.82 -12.12
C LYS A 8 15.82 -21.39 -11.60
N SER A 9 15.38 -21.16 -10.36
CA SER A 9 15.73 -19.95 -9.62
C SER A 9 16.83 -20.29 -8.62
N SER A 10 18.01 -19.73 -8.82
CA SER A 10 19.13 -19.88 -7.88
C SER A 10 18.85 -18.99 -6.66
N ILE A 11 18.38 -19.59 -5.56
CA ILE A 11 18.27 -18.91 -4.28
C ILE A 11 19.61 -19.09 -3.56
N SER A 12 20.38 -18.03 -3.42
CA SER A 12 21.55 -17.98 -2.56
C SER A 12 21.13 -17.79 -1.12
N VAL A 13 21.14 -18.86 -0.34
CA VAL A 13 20.89 -18.82 1.11
C VAL A 13 22.21 -18.68 1.83
N LYS A 14 22.49 -17.47 2.40
CA LYS A 14 23.54 -17.29 3.40
C LYS A 14 22.98 -17.66 4.78
N GLY A 15 23.28 -18.87 5.23
CA GLY A 15 22.97 -19.34 6.57
C GLY A 15 23.35 -20.80 6.68
N GLY A 16 24.26 -21.13 7.61
CA GLY A 16 24.85 -22.46 7.77
C GLY A 16 23.86 -23.52 8.22
N GLY A 17 23.16 -24.12 7.27
CA GLY A 17 22.36 -25.30 7.45
C GLY A 17 22.88 -26.40 6.53
N THR A 18 22.94 -27.65 7.03
CA THR A 18 23.33 -28.83 6.25
C THR A 18 22.50 -28.95 4.98
N PRO A 19 23.12 -29.29 3.82
CA PRO A 19 22.40 -29.47 2.58
C PRO A 19 21.37 -30.61 2.68
N PRO A 20 20.23 -30.53 1.99
CA PRO A 20 19.21 -31.57 2.02
C PRO A 20 19.76 -32.87 1.46
N THR A 21 19.55 -33.97 2.18
CA THR A 21 20.01 -35.30 1.79
C THR A 21 19.03 -35.92 0.80
N ARG A 22 19.55 -36.45 -0.29
CA ARG A 22 18.76 -37.14 -1.32
C ARG A 22 18.63 -38.61 -0.93
N TYR A 23 17.41 -39.12 -0.77
CA TYR A 23 17.12 -40.51 -0.59
C TYR A 23 16.16 -40.96 -1.70
N ASN A 24 16.53 -41.99 -2.44
CA ASN A 24 15.73 -42.60 -3.53
C ASN A 24 15.13 -41.63 -4.57
N GLY A 25 15.83 -40.57 -4.93
CA GLY A 25 15.39 -39.66 -6.00
C GLY A 25 14.31 -38.65 -5.58
N VAL A 26 13.85 -38.68 -4.34
CA VAL A 26 12.85 -37.74 -3.80
C VAL A 26 13.54 -36.78 -2.83
N TRP A 27 13.26 -35.50 -2.95
CA TRP A 27 13.72 -34.50 -1.99
C TRP A 27 12.77 -34.50 -0.80
N SER A 28 13.26 -34.84 0.38
CA SER A 28 12.50 -34.69 1.62
C SER A 28 12.59 -33.25 2.07
N ILE A 29 11.47 -32.51 2.02
CA ILE A 29 11.30 -31.19 2.60
C ILE A 29 10.70 -31.31 4.00
N GLU A 30 11.40 -32.03 4.89
CA GLU A 30 11.09 -31.95 6.31
C GLU A 30 11.70 -30.67 6.87
N SER A 31 10.87 -29.74 7.25
CA SER A 31 11.16 -28.46 7.88
C SER A 31 11.17 -27.24 6.92
N VAL A 32 10.21 -27.14 6.02
CA VAL A 32 9.81 -25.79 5.57
C VAL A 32 8.92 -25.20 6.65
N LEU A 33 9.49 -24.40 7.53
CA LEU A 33 8.72 -23.43 8.31
C LEU A 33 8.00 -22.54 7.29
N ILE A 34 6.73 -22.84 7.04
CA ILE A 34 5.84 -21.94 6.31
C ILE A 34 5.60 -20.78 7.26
N LEU A 35 6.52 -19.80 7.25
CA LEU A 35 6.21 -18.50 7.81
C LEU A 35 5.00 -17.99 7.03
N PRO A 36 3.99 -17.43 7.69
CA PRO A 36 2.91 -16.79 6.97
C PRO A 36 3.52 -15.70 6.09
N VAL A 37 3.51 -15.90 4.77
CA VAL A 37 3.94 -14.89 3.80
C VAL A 37 2.88 -13.81 3.79
N THR A 38 2.98 -12.89 4.74
CA THR A 38 2.24 -11.64 4.68
C THR A 38 2.85 -10.80 3.57
N GLY A 39 2.17 -10.77 2.43
CA GLY A 39 2.54 -9.92 1.30
C GLY A 39 3.37 -10.62 0.23
N VAL A 40 2.77 -11.55 -0.51
CA VAL A 40 3.34 -11.96 -1.81
C VAL A 40 3.34 -10.72 -2.71
N PRO A 41 4.52 -10.25 -3.19
CA PRO A 41 4.54 -9.09 -4.08
C PRO A 41 3.72 -9.42 -5.34
N LYS A 42 2.82 -8.52 -5.72
CA LYS A 42 2.13 -8.64 -7.01
C LYS A 42 3.19 -8.62 -8.10
N LEU A 43 3.19 -9.65 -8.95
CA LEU A 43 4.09 -9.71 -10.10
C LEU A 43 3.43 -9.11 -11.33
N THR A 44 4.20 -8.42 -12.13
CA THR A 44 3.81 -7.99 -13.47
C THR A 44 3.78 -9.20 -14.40
N SER A 45 3.21 -9.06 -15.61
CA SER A 45 3.15 -10.13 -16.61
C SER A 45 4.51 -10.69 -17.03
N ASN A 46 5.60 -9.95 -16.80
CA ASN A 46 6.98 -10.36 -17.07
C ASN A 46 7.73 -10.87 -15.80
N GLY A 47 7.02 -11.13 -14.71
CA GLY A 47 7.59 -11.71 -13.49
C GLY A 47 8.36 -10.71 -12.60
N GLN A 48 8.34 -9.43 -12.91
CA GLN A 48 8.95 -8.39 -12.07
C GLN A 48 7.99 -7.98 -10.94
N PRO A 49 8.48 -7.65 -9.74
CA PRO A 49 7.62 -7.11 -8.69
C PRO A 49 6.98 -5.79 -9.17
N SER A 50 5.65 -5.69 -9.08
CA SER A 50 4.95 -4.46 -9.43
C SER A 50 5.20 -3.41 -8.35
N LYS A 51 5.39 -2.16 -8.78
CA LYS A 51 5.45 -1.04 -7.85
C LYS A 51 4.09 -0.89 -7.14
N PRO A 52 4.07 -0.63 -5.81
CA PRO A 52 2.83 -0.33 -5.11
C PRO A 52 2.18 0.93 -5.71
N ARG A 53 0.89 0.84 -6.03
CA ARG A 53 0.12 1.96 -6.58
C ARG A 53 -0.39 2.84 -5.46
N VAL A 54 -0.08 4.13 -5.55
CA VAL A 54 -0.44 5.12 -4.54
C VAL A 54 -1.31 6.22 -5.17
N LEU A 55 -2.45 6.51 -4.55
CA LEU A 55 -3.27 7.66 -4.91
C LEU A 55 -3.08 8.75 -3.86
N VAL A 56 -2.58 9.90 -4.28
CA VAL A 56 -2.42 11.10 -3.44
C VAL A 56 -3.61 12.02 -3.66
N VAL A 57 -4.22 12.47 -2.56
CA VAL A 57 -5.43 13.30 -2.57
C VAL A 57 -5.20 14.54 -1.70
N ASP A 58 -5.14 15.69 -2.31
CA ASP A 58 -4.99 16.98 -1.62
C ASP A 58 -5.54 18.08 -2.54
N ASP A 59 -6.35 19.00 -2.04
CA ASP A 59 -6.92 20.09 -2.82
C ASP A 59 -5.86 21.14 -3.22
N GLU A 60 -4.74 21.19 -2.48
CA GLU A 60 -3.56 21.94 -2.88
C GLU A 60 -2.75 21.17 -3.93
N ARG A 61 -2.97 21.48 -5.21
CA ARG A 61 -2.33 20.81 -6.36
C ARG A 61 -0.81 20.66 -6.19
N VAL A 62 -0.14 21.72 -5.73
CA VAL A 62 1.31 21.72 -5.54
C VAL A 62 1.74 20.66 -4.53
N ILE A 63 0.97 20.47 -3.46
CA ILE A 63 1.25 19.45 -2.44
C ILE A 63 1.04 18.05 -3.02
N ALA A 64 -0.14 17.82 -3.64
CA ALA A 64 -0.48 16.52 -4.23
C ALA A 64 0.54 16.09 -5.29
N ASP A 65 0.86 16.97 -6.24
CA ASP A 65 1.79 16.67 -7.33
C ASP A 65 3.21 16.45 -6.83
N THR A 66 3.69 17.31 -5.92
CA THR A 66 5.04 17.16 -5.34
C THR A 66 5.18 15.84 -4.61
N LEU A 67 4.16 15.46 -3.84
CA LEU A 67 4.17 14.20 -3.11
C LEU A 67 4.15 12.99 -4.06
N ALA A 68 3.33 13.05 -5.12
CA ALA A 68 3.31 12.00 -6.14
C ALA A 68 4.67 11.87 -6.84
N ILE A 69 5.35 12.98 -7.16
CA ILE A 69 6.71 12.97 -7.74
C ILE A 69 7.70 12.30 -6.78
N ILE A 70 7.69 12.68 -5.50
CA ILE A 70 8.58 12.11 -4.48
C ILE A 70 8.36 10.59 -4.36
N LEU A 71 7.11 10.14 -4.31
CA LEU A 71 6.77 8.72 -4.24
C LEU A 71 7.24 7.95 -5.48
N ASN A 72 7.04 8.51 -6.68
CA ASN A 72 7.49 7.91 -7.93
C ASN A 72 9.02 7.74 -7.98
N GLN A 73 9.77 8.71 -7.47
CA GLN A 73 11.23 8.63 -7.35
C GLN A 73 11.69 7.59 -6.31
N ASN A 74 10.81 7.20 -5.38
CA ASN A 74 11.12 6.27 -4.29
C ASN A 74 10.52 4.87 -4.48
N GLY A 75 10.16 4.48 -5.70
CA GLY A 75 9.80 3.10 -6.04
C GLY A 75 8.30 2.80 -5.98
N PHE A 76 7.44 3.79 -5.86
CA PHE A 76 5.99 3.67 -5.96
C PHE A 76 5.52 4.02 -7.38
N ASP A 77 4.25 3.70 -7.67
CA ASP A 77 3.51 4.15 -8.85
C ASP A 77 2.40 5.09 -8.35
N ALA A 78 2.74 6.38 -8.24
CA ALA A 78 1.90 7.38 -7.59
C ALA A 78 1.24 8.32 -8.60
N SER A 79 -0.03 8.62 -8.38
CA SER A 79 -0.81 9.62 -9.10
C SER A 79 -1.53 10.56 -8.13
N ALA A 80 -1.80 11.80 -8.56
CA ALA A 80 -2.46 12.81 -7.76
C ALA A 80 -3.90 13.06 -8.25
N VAL A 81 -4.81 13.35 -7.32
CA VAL A 81 -6.15 13.91 -7.53
C VAL A 81 -6.41 14.98 -6.50
N TYR A 82 -7.36 15.87 -6.77
CA TYR A 82 -7.46 17.13 -6.02
C TYR A 82 -8.80 17.35 -5.33
N THR A 83 -9.65 16.33 -5.32
CA THR A 83 -10.95 16.37 -4.62
C THR A 83 -11.30 14.99 -4.08
N GLY A 84 -12.10 14.93 -3.02
CA GLY A 84 -12.55 13.69 -2.44
C GLY A 84 -13.42 12.87 -3.41
N THR A 85 -14.26 13.54 -4.20
CA THR A 85 -15.07 12.88 -5.24
C THR A 85 -14.19 12.22 -6.30
N ALA A 86 -13.20 12.96 -6.82
CA ALA A 86 -12.26 12.43 -7.81
C ALA A 86 -11.43 11.25 -7.23
N ALA A 87 -11.13 11.29 -5.92
CA ALA A 87 -10.43 10.20 -5.26
C ALA A 87 -11.23 8.90 -5.26
N VAL A 88 -12.53 8.98 -4.96
CA VAL A 88 -13.42 7.82 -4.96
C VAL A 88 -13.52 7.19 -6.36
N ASP A 89 -13.69 8.01 -7.39
CA ASP A 89 -13.81 7.54 -8.78
C ASP A 89 -12.48 6.94 -9.27
N ARG A 90 -11.37 7.65 -9.05
CA ARG A 90 -10.04 7.17 -9.43
C ARG A 90 -9.66 5.88 -8.70
N ALA A 91 -10.01 5.76 -7.42
CA ALA A 91 -9.73 4.54 -6.65
C ALA A 91 -10.46 3.32 -7.23
N ARG A 92 -11.71 3.46 -7.68
CA ARG A 92 -12.47 2.39 -8.34
C ARG A 92 -11.83 1.94 -9.65
N GLU A 93 -11.33 2.90 -10.43
CA GLU A 93 -10.69 2.64 -11.73
C GLU A 93 -9.32 1.96 -11.56
N THR A 94 -8.45 2.56 -10.74
CA THR A 94 -7.04 2.18 -10.65
C THR A 94 -6.76 1.12 -9.60
N LYS A 95 -7.67 0.93 -8.64
CA LYS A 95 -7.53 0.00 -7.51
C LYS A 95 -6.16 0.16 -6.81
N PRO A 96 -5.87 1.33 -6.22
CA PRO A 96 -4.59 1.58 -5.56
C PRO A 96 -4.37 0.64 -4.38
N ASP A 97 -3.12 0.37 -4.07
CA ASP A 97 -2.74 -0.41 -2.90
C ASP A 97 -2.75 0.46 -1.64
N LEU A 98 -2.52 1.78 -1.83
CA LEU A 98 -2.48 2.79 -0.77
C LEU A 98 -3.11 4.10 -1.24
N ILE A 99 -3.82 4.76 -0.33
CA ILE A 99 -4.29 6.14 -0.49
C ILE A 99 -3.67 7.00 0.61
N ILE A 100 -3.19 8.17 0.21
CA ILE A 100 -2.75 9.24 1.10
C ILE A 100 -3.66 10.42 0.85
N SER A 101 -4.44 10.83 1.83
CA SER A 101 -5.44 11.90 1.65
C SER A 101 -5.35 12.96 2.73
N ASP A 102 -5.44 14.23 2.32
CA ASP A 102 -5.79 15.27 3.28
C ASP A 102 -7.20 15.02 3.82
N VAL A 103 -7.41 15.39 5.08
CA VAL A 103 -8.73 15.32 5.72
C VAL A 103 -9.61 16.48 5.34
N ILE A 104 -9.05 17.69 5.27
CA ILE A 104 -9.81 18.91 5.01
C ILE A 104 -9.77 19.26 3.52
N MET A 105 -10.88 19.03 2.84
CA MET A 105 -11.05 19.39 1.43
C MET A 105 -12.45 19.98 1.21
N PRO A 106 -12.63 20.88 0.22
CA PRO A 106 -13.84 21.68 0.11
C PRO A 106 -15.10 20.94 -0.37
N ASP A 107 -14.97 19.85 -1.16
CA ASP A 107 -16.13 19.13 -1.73
C ASP A 107 -16.57 17.96 -0.85
N MET A 108 -15.68 17.00 -0.67
CA MET A 108 -15.84 15.83 0.16
C MET A 108 -14.58 15.68 1.01
N ASN A 109 -14.75 15.67 2.34
CA ASN A 109 -13.59 15.52 3.21
C ASN A 109 -12.91 14.16 3.05
N GLY A 110 -11.62 14.10 3.40
CA GLY A 110 -10.83 12.89 3.21
C GLY A 110 -11.32 11.67 4.00
N ILE A 111 -11.99 11.87 5.14
CA ILE A 111 -12.56 10.78 5.93
C ILE A 111 -13.76 10.17 5.21
N GLU A 112 -14.65 11.00 4.68
CA GLU A 112 -15.81 10.50 3.91
C GLU A 112 -15.35 9.77 2.64
N ALA A 113 -14.38 10.32 1.93
CA ALA A 113 -13.76 9.66 0.78
C ALA A 113 -13.14 8.32 1.18
N ALA A 114 -12.39 8.27 2.30
CA ALA A 114 -11.77 7.07 2.83
C ALA A 114 -12.79 5.97 3.19
N ILE A 115 -13.91 6.33 3.81
CA ILE A 115 -14.99 5.40 4.12
C ILE A 115 -15.56 4.77 2.84
N ARG A 116 -15.91 5.61 1.85
CA ARG A 116 -16.44 5.14 0.56
C ARG A 116 -15.46 4.24 -0.20
N ILE A 117 -14.19 4.59 -0.16
CA ILE A 117 -13.13 3.80 -0.81
C ILE A 117 -12.93 2.48 -0.09
N ARG A 118 -12.90 2.46 1.25
CA ARG A 118 -12.74 1.23 2.02
C ARG A 118 -13.91 0.25 1.80
N GLN A 119 -15.13 0.76 1.63
CA GLN A 119 -16.30 -0.06 1.29
C GLN A 119 -16.14 -0.72 -0.10
N ALA A 120 -15.60 0.00 -1.08
CA ALA A 120 -15.38 -0.52 -2.42
C ALA A 120 -14.11 -1.38 -2.55
N LEU A 121 -13.08 -1.07 -1.77
CA LEU A 121 -11.74 -1.67 -1.81
C LEU A 121 -11.25 -2.00 -0.40
N PRO A 122 -11.74 -3.06 0.25
CA PRO A 122 -11.40 -3.38 1.65
C PRO A 122 -9.92 -3.63 1.90
N GLY A 123 -9.16 -4.04 0.87
CA GLY A 123 -7.72 -4.29 0.95
C GLY A 123 -6.84 -3.07 0.72
N CYS A 124 -7.42 -1.90 0.39
CA CYS A 124 -6.66 -0.67 0.19
C CYS A 124 -6.25 -0.07 1.55
N LYS A 125 -4.95 0.17 1.73
CA LYS A 125 -4.47 0.91 2.91
C LYS A 125 -4.84 2.39 2.75
N ILE A 126 -5.21 3.04 3.86
CA ILE A 126 -5.57 4.47 3.85
C ILE A 126 -4.82 5.17 4.96
N LEU A 127 -4.08 6.21 4.57
CA LEU A 127 -3.33 7.09 5.44
C LEU A 127 -3.88 8.51 5.30
N LEU A 128 -4.31 9.11 6.39
CA LEU A 128 -4.87 10.45 6.40
C LEU A 128 -3.84 11.47 6.90
N PHE A 129 -3.74 12.61 6.24
CA PHE A 129 -3.00 13.76 6.72
C PHE A 129 -3.94 14.71 7.45
N SER A 130 -3.54 15.15 8.63
CA SER A 130 -4.40 15.95 9.50
C SER A 130 -3.64 17.10 10.14
N GLY A 131 -4.18 18.30 10.04
CA GLY A 131 -3.83 19.40 10.93
C GLY A 131 -4.59 19.23 12.26
N GLN A 132 -3.89 19.17 13.37
CA GLN A 132 -4.34 18.61 14.66
C GLN A 132 -5.67 19.16 15.22
N ALA A 133 -6.01 20.43 15.03
CA ALA A 133 -7.17 21.03 15.69
C ALA A 133 -8.49 20.85 14.93
N ALA A 134 -8.47 20.88 13.59
CA ALA A 134 -9.70 20.91 12.78
C ALA A 134 -10.29 19.53 12.46
N THR A 135 -9.58 18.45 12.78
CA THR A 135 -9.93 17.09 12.32
C THR A 135 -10.33 16.14 13.45
N ALA A 136 -10.15 16.54 14.72
CA ALA A 136 -10.45 15.69 15.88
C ALA A 136 -11.91 15.24 15.88
N ASP A 137 -12.86 16.16 15.70
CA ASP A 137 -14.30 15.86 15.71
C ASP A 137 -14.72 14.92 14.56
N LEU A 138 -14.10 15.10 13.39
CA LEU A 138 -14.37 14.26 12.20
C LEU A 138 -13.88 12.83 12.42
N LEU A 139 -12.70 12.69 13.03
CA LEU A 139 -12.11 11.40 13.36
C LEU A 139 -12.88 10.68 14.47
N GLU A 140 -13.35 11.42 15.48
CA GLU A 140 -14.18 10.84 16.54
C GLU A 140 -15.51 10.34 15.99
N LYS A 141 -16.17 11.11 15.12
CA LYS A 141 -17.39 10.66 14.43
C LYS A 141 -17.16 9.41 13.60
N ALA A 142 -16.02 9.32 12.87
CA ALA A 142 -15.69 8.13 12.10
C ALA A 142 -15.47 6.91 13.00
N ARG A 143 -14.77 7.08 14.13
CA ARG A 143 -14.57 6.02 15.14
C ARG A 143 -15.88 5.53 15.74
N ALA A 144 -16.79 6.43 16.05
CA ALA A 144 -18.13 6.09 16.55
C ALA A 144 -18.93 5.25 15.54
N GLN A 145 -18.61 5.36 14.26
CA GLN A 145 -19.20 4.55 13.17
C GLN A 145 -18.40 3.26 12.87
N GLY A 146 -17.37 2.95 13.67
CA GLY A 146 -16.55 1.75 13.49
C GLY A 146 -15.43 1.90 12.44
N HIS A 147 -15.11 3.13 12.04
CA HIS A 147 -14.04 3.39 11.08
C HIS A 147 -12.79 3.93 11.78
N GLU A 148 -11.72 3.14 11.76
CA GLU A 148 -10.40 3.57 12.21
C GLU A 148 -9.49 3.81 11.01
N PHE A 149 -8.76 4.93 11.07
CA PHE A 149 -7.79 5.32 10.04
C PHE A 149 -6.43 5.61 10.67
N GLU A 150 -5.40 5.31 9.93
CA GLU A 150 -4.06 5.72 10.27
C GLU A 150 -3.85 7.19 9.91
N ILE A 151 -3.26 7.97 10.84
CA ILE A 151 -3.16 9.42 10.71
C ILE A 151 -1.71 9.84 10.83
N LEU A 152 -1.30 10.77 9.97
CA LEU A 152 -0.08 11.56 10.10
C LEU A 152 -0.43 13.02 10.34
N ALA A 153 0.15 13.60 11.40
CA ALA A 153 -0.03 15.01 11.70
C ALA A 153 0.77 15.87 10.71
N LYS A 154 0.13 16.88 10.13
CA LYS A 154 0.83 17.94 9.34
C LYS A 154 1.62 18.86 10.28
N PRO A 155 2.85 19.30 9.93
CA PRO A 155 3.56 19.11 8.67
C PRO A 155 4.18 17.71 8.56
N VAL A 156 4.05 17.06 7.40
CA VAL A 156 4.61 15.71 7.15
C VAL A 156 5.93 15.85 6.41
N HIS A 157 7.00 15.38 7.01
CA HIS A 157 8.28 15.31 6.31
C HIS A 157 8.27 14.13 5.32
N PRO A 158 8.70 14.32 4.06
CA PRO A 158 8.72 13.24 3.06
C PRO A 158 9.46 11.98 3.51
N GLN A 159 10.54 12.15 4.28
CA GLN A 159 11.32 11.02 4.82
C GLN A 159 10.53 10.19 5.83
N ASP A 160 9.76 10.84 6.71
CA ASP A 160 8.93 10.16 7.72
C ASP A 160 7.80 9.39 7.05
N LEU A 161 7.19 9.99 6.02
CA LEU A 161 6.21 9.32 5.20
C LEU A 161 6.80 8.08 4.53
N LEU A 162 7.93 8.21 3.84
CA LEU A 162 8.58 7.08 3.16
C LEU A 162 8.99 5.97 4.12
N ALA A 163 9.48 6.30 5.32
CA ALA A 163 9.79 5.34 6.36
C ALA A 163 8.53 4.56 6.78
N LYS A 164 7.41 5.27 6.95
CA LYS A 164 6.12 4.67 7.33
C LYS A 164 5.54 3.76 6.24
N LEU A 165 5.76 4.08 4.98
CA LEU A 165 5.24 3.29 3.84
C LEU A 165 6.03 2.01 3.56
N ARG A 166 7.26 1.91 4.07
CA ARG A 166 8.16 0.75 3.88
C ARG A 166 8.03 -0.30 4.99
N ASN A 167 7.39 0.08 6.11
CA ASN A 167 7.09 -0.80 7.25
C ASN A 167 5.68 -1.37 7.15
#